data_b583b17a4949e5eecce744be3b6d28b9
#
_entry.id   b583b17a4949e5eecce744be3b6d28b9
#
_cell.length_a   1.000
_cell.length_b   1.000
_cell.length_c   1.000
_cell.angle_alpha   90.00
_cell.angle_beta   90.00
_cell.angle_gamma   90.00
#
_symmetry.space_group_name_H-M   'P 1'
#
loop_
_entity.id
_entity.type
_entity.pdbx_description
1 polymer ?
#
loop_
_entity_poly.entity_id
_entity_poly.type
_entity_poly.pdbx_seq_one_letter_code
_entity_poly.pdbx_strand_id
1 'polypeptide(L)'
;EGGTTINNLDVYPNPSRNIFNVSFVSENIQTLHININSIFGEVVYTEALEQFVGEYTKQIDLSNYSKGVYIIKITTDLGVVNKKIVLQ
;
A
#
# COMPACT_ATOMS: atom_id res chain seq x y z
N GLU A 1 -0.14 21.94 -2.67
CA GLU A 1 0.08 21.13 -2.91
C GLU A 1 -0.91 20.20 -3.03
N GLY A 2 -1.88 20.18 -2.72
CA GLY A 2 -2.92 19.30 -2.94
C GLY A 2 -2.58 17.85 -2.96
N GLY A 3 -1.37 17.52 -2.71
CA GLY A 3 -0.97 16.15 -2.68
C GLY A 3 -1.18 15.55 -1.33
N THR A 4 -0.74 14.32 -1.17
CA THR A 4 -0.78 13.66 0.11
C THR A 4 0.44 14.06 0.91
N THR A 5 0.41 13.74 2.20
CA THR A 5 1.56 13.95 3.06
C THR A 5 2.37 12.68 3.25
N ILE A 6 2.19 11.72 2.35
CA ILE A 6 2.97 10.49 2.36
C ILE A 6 4.11 10.62 1.38
N ASN A 7 5.31 10.28 1.83
CA ASN A 7 6.50 10.33 1.02
C ASN A 7 7.13 8.96 0.89
N ASN A 8 7.84 8.78 -0.21
CA ASN A 8 8.71 7.61 -0.40
C ASN A 8 7.96 6.29 -0.37
N LEU A 9 6.76 6.26 -0.94
CA LEU A 9 6.05 5.00 -1.06
C LEU A 9 6.84 4.05 -1.94
N ASP A 10 7.19 2.91 -1.39
CA ASP A 10 7.97 1.91 -2.09
C ASP A 10 7.40 0.54 -1.80
N VAL A 11 7.34 -0.30 -2.82
CA VAL A 11 6.88 -1.67 -2.69
C VAL A 11 7.90 -2.55 -3.38
N TYR A 12 8.52 -3.46 -2.64
CA TYR A 12 9.62 -4.24 -3.19
C TYR A 12 9.65 -5.65 -2.61
N PRO A 13 10.16 -6.60 -3.36
CA PRO A 13 10.50 -6.52 -4.77
C PRO A 13 9.23 -6.42 -5.61
N ASN A 14 9.34 -5.81 -6.77
CA ASN A 14 8.20 -5.65 -7.65
C ASN A 14 8.68 -5.78 -9.09
N PRO A 15 8.44 -6.94 -9.72
CA PRO A 15 7.52 -8.02 -9.31
C PRO A 15 8.06 -8.88 -8.18
N SER A 16 7.15 -9.60 -7.55
CA SER A 16 7.48 -10.56 -6.53
C SER A 16 6.72 -11.85 -6.76
N ARG A 17 7.21 -12.93 -6.18
CA ARG A 17 6.52 -14.22 -6.30
C ARG A 17 5.49 -14.43 -5.21
N ASN A 18 5.69 -13.87 -4.04
CA ASN A 18 4.72 -14.04 -2.97
C ASN A 18 4.76 -12.94 -1.92
N ILE A 19 5.90 -12.39 -1.58
CA ILE A 19 6.00 -11.45 -0.47
C ILE A 19 6.42 -10.09 -0.97
N PHE A 20 5.72 -9.05 -0.52
CA PHE A 20 6.03 -7.66 -0.81
C PHE A 20 6.33 -6.93 0.49
N ASN A 21 7.29 -6.03 0.44
CA ASN A 21 7.55 -5.11 1.53
C ASN A 21 7.03 -3.74 1.12
N VAL A 22 6.22 -3.14 1.98
CA VAL A 22 5.65 -1.84 1.74
C VAL A 22 6.25 -0.87 2.74
N SER A 23 6.75 0.26 2.26
CA SER A 23 7.28 1.27 3.16
C SER A 23 6.88 2.66 2.68
N PHE A 24 6.69 3.56 3.62
CA PHE A 24 6.44 4.96 3.34
C PHE A 24 6.65 5.77 4.62
N VAL A 25 6.60 7.08 4.47
CA VAL A 25 6.70 7.99 5.61
C VAL A 25 5.49 8.90 5.61
N SER A 26 4.83 9.00 6.76
CA SER A 26 3.77 9.99 6.95
C SER A 26 4.36 11.14 7.74
N GLU A 27 4.31 12.34 7.17
CA GLU A 27 4.92 13.50 7.81
C GLU A 27 4.04 14.14 8.85
N ASN A 28 2.74 13.89 8.77
CA ASN A 28 1.79 14.46 9.72
C ASN A 28 1.01 13.34 10.37
N ILE A 29 0.53 13.62 11.58
CA ILE A 29 -0.37 12.70 12.26
C ILE A 29 -1.68 12.67 11.49
N GLN A 30 -2.08 11.49 11.05
CA GLN A 30 -3.31 11.36 10.27
C GLN A 30 -3.79 9.92 10.27
N THR A 31 -5.02 9.73 9.86
CA THR A 31 -5.57 8.40 9.69
C THR A 31 -5.36 7.97 8.25
N LEU A 32 -4.81 6.78 8.08
CA LEU A 32 -4.50 6.22 6.78
C LEU A 32 -5.26 4.93 6.59
N HIS A 33 -5.70 4.67 5.37
CA HIS A 33 -6.32 3.41 5.00
C HIS A 33 -5.50 2.79 3.89
N ILE A 34 -5.05 1.56 4.08
CA ILE A 34 -4.24 0.85 3.12
C ILE A 34 -5.08 -0.31 2.59
N ASN A 35 -5.24 -0.37 1.27
CA ASN A 35 -5.94 -1.46 0.62
C ASN A 35 -5.11 -2.00 -0.51
N ILE A 36 -5.16 -3.32 -0.69
CA ILE A 36 -4.58 -3.95 -1.87
C ILE A 36 -5.68 -4.72 -2.56
N ASN A 37 -5.92 -4.40 -3.82
CA ASN A 37 -6.98 -5.01 -4.60
C ASN A 37 -6.40 -5.59 -5.87
N SER A 38 -6.97 -6.69 -6.33
CA SER A 38 -6.67 -7.16 -7.68
C SER A 38 -7.27 -6.19 -8.68
N ILE A 39 -6.81 -6.26 -9.94
CA ILE A 39 -7.40 -5.40 -10.96
C ILE A 39 -8.84 -5.79 -11.26
N PHE A 40 -9.30 -6.94 -10.76
CA PHE A 40 -10.69 -7.35 -10.93
C PHE A 40 -11.54 -6.94 -9.74
N GLY A 41 -10.97 -6.22 -8.78
CA GLY A 41 -11.74 -5.68 -7.67
C GLY A 41 -11.72 -6.51 -6.39
N GLU A 42 -11.05 -7.66 -6.39
CA GLU A 42 -10.97 -8.45 -5.16
C GLU A 42 -10.06 -7.76 -4.16
N VAL A 43 -10.55 -7.56 -2.94
CA VAL A 43 -9.74 -6.97 -1.87
C VAL A 43 -8.96 -8.09 -1.21
N VAL A 44 -7.63 -8.00 -1.21
CA VAL A 44 -6.79 -9.04 -0.64
C VAL A 44 -6.11 -8.58 0.65
N TYR A 45 -6.12 -7.30 0.95
CA TYR A 45 -5.51 -6.78 2.16
C TYR A 45 -6.10 -5.43 2.50
N THR A 46 -6.34 -5.19 3.77
CA THR A 46 -6.82 -3.88 4.21
C THR A 46 -6.30 -3.63 5.63
N GLU A 47 -5.96 -2.38 5.89
CA GLU A 47 -5.47 -1.98 7.20
C GLU A 47 -5.80 -0.51 7.42
N ALA A 48 -6.17 -0.16 8.65
CA ALA A 48 -6.38 1.21 9.04
C ALA A 48 -5.35 1.57 10.09
N LEU A 49 -4.70 2.73 9.92
CA LEU A 49 -3.74 3.25 10.87
C LEU A 49 -4.27 4.58 11.40
N GLU A 50 -4.62 4.62 12.67
CA GLU A 50 -5.20 5.81 13.26
C GLU A 50 -4.12 6.64 13.93
N GLN A 51 -4.16 7.95 13.67
CA GLN A 51 -3.23 8.90 14.27
C GLN A 51 -1.79 8.47 14.07
N PHE A 52 -1.47 8.11 12.83
CA PHE A 52 -0.16 7.59 12.50
C PHE A 52 0.75 8.71 12.01
N VAL A 53 2.02 8.67 12.43
CA VAL A 53 3.04 9.57 11.93
C VAL A 53 4.35 8.79 11.92
N GLY A 54 5.22 9.11 10.97
CA GLY A 54 6.54 8.50 10.90
C GLY A 54 6.65 7.42 9.86
N GLU A 55 7.61 6.55 10.04
CA GLU A 55 7.90 5.48 9.09
C GLU A 55 6.95 4.31 9.26
N TYR A 56 6.49 3.78 8.14
CA TYR A 56 5.71 2.56 8.10
C TYR A 56 6.47 1.55 7.27
N THR A 57 6.58 0.33 7.78
CA THR A 57 7.16 -0.78 7.03
C THR A 57 6.38 -2.02 7.38
N LYS A 58 5.94 -2.73 6.35
CA LYS A 58 5.13 -3.93 6.55
C LYS A 58 5.45 -4.95 5.48
N GLN A 59 5.58 -6.20 5.89
CA GLN A 59 5.73 -7.29 4.96
C GLN A 59 4.37 -7.94 4.73
N ILE A 60 3.98 -8.06 3.48
CA ILE A 60 2.67 -8.57 3.11
C ILE A 60 2.85 -9.82 2.26
N ASP A 61 2.22 -10.90 2.70
CA ASP A 61 2.33 -12.20 2.05
C ASP A 61 1.10 -12.44 1.22
N LEU A 62 1.28 -12.48 -0.10
CA LEU A 62 0.18 -12.74 -1.03
C LEU A 62 0.32 -14.11 -1.67
N SER A 63 1.01 -15.04 -1.00
CA SER A 63 1.29 -16.35 -1.58
C SER A 63 0.02 -17.16 -1.83
N ASN A 64 -1.07 -16.86 -1.11
CA ASN A 64 -2.32 -17.58 -1.26
C ASN A 64 -3.24 -16.98 -2.32
N TYR A 65 -2.77 -15.97 -3.03
CA TYR A 65 -3.60 -15.27 -4.01
C TYR A 65 -3.09 -15.53 -5.41
N SER A 66 -3.98 -15.34 -6.38
CA SER A 66 -3.68 -15.60 -7.78
C SER A 66 -2.59 -14.66 -8.28
N LYS A 67 -1.74 -15.19 -9.15
CA LYS A 67 -0.74 -14.38 -9.83
C LYS A 67 -1.44 -13.33 -10.69
N GLY A 68 -0.83 -12.18 -10.81
CA GLY A 68 -1.41 -11.12 -11.62
C GLY A 68 -1.06 -9.74 -11.08
N VAL A 69 -1.85 -8.77 -11.52
CA VAL A 69 -1.62 -7.37 -11.18
C VAL A 69 -2.54 -6.95 -10.05
N TYR A 70 -1.96 -6.27 -9.08
CA TYR A 70 -2.67 -5.73 -7.93
C TYR A 70 -2.34 -4.25 -7.80
N ILE A 71 -3.21 -3.52 -7.12
CA ILE A 71 -3.00 -2.10 -6.85
C ILE A 71 -3.01 -1.91 -5.34
N ILE A 72 -1.94 -1.31 -4.82
CA ILE A 72 -1.97 -0.84 -3.43
C ILE A 72 -2.44 0.61 -3.45
N LYS A 73 -3.38 0.90 -2.57
CA LYS A 73 -3.97 2.22 -2.47
C LYS A 73 -3.87 2.69 -1.03
N ILE A 74 -3.30 3.86 -0.83
CA ILE A 74 -3.21 4.46 0.50
C ILE A 74 -4.02 5.74 0.47
N THR A 75 -5.09 5.76 1.28
CA THR A 75 -5.99 6.90 1.37
C THR A 75 -5.64 7.72 2.59
N THR A 76 -5.48 9.01 2.39
CA THR A 76 -5.20 9.96 3.47
C THR A 76 -6.28 11.01 3.50
N ASP A 77 -6.19 11.93 4.46
CA ASP A 77 -7.12 13.05 4.54
C ASP A 77 -7.01 13.96 3.32
N LEU A 78 -5.87 13.96 2.66
CA LEU A 78 -5.60 14.90 1.58
C LEU A 78 -5.64 14.26 0.21
N GLY A 79 -5.81 12.96 0.13
CA GLY A 79 -5.86 12.33 -1.18
C GLY A 79 -5.49 10.86 -1.13
N VAL A 80 -5.18 10.32 -2.30
CA VAL A 80 -4.93 8.90 -2.47
C VAL A 80 -3.64 8.70 -3.25
N VAL A 81 -2.83 7.75 -2.79
CA VAL A 81 -1.62 7.33 -3.49
C VAL A 81 -1.81 5.89 -3.93
N ASN A 82 -1.52 5.61 -5.19
CA ASN A 82 -1.65 4.26 -5.75
C ASN A 82 -0.32 3.78 -6.29
N LYS A 83 -0.12 2.46 -6.23
CA LYS A 83 1.03 1.85 -6.88
C LYS A 83 0.63 0.48 -7.38
N LYS A 84 1.06 0.18 -8.61
CA LYS A 84 0.83 -1.13 -9.20
C LYS A 84 1.85 -2.12 -8.68
N ILE A 85 1.41 -3.31 -8.33
CA ILE A 85 2.32 -4.39 -7.94
C ILE A 85 1.99 -5.62 -8.77
N VAL A 86 3.01 -6.40 -9.07
CA VAL A 86 2.89 -7.56 -9.93
C VAL A 86 3.28 -8.80 -9.14
N LEU A 87 2.35 -9.74 -9.03
CA LEU A 87 2.57 -11.01 -8.36
C LEU A 87 2.80 -12.06 -9.45
N GLN A 88 3.99 -12.62 -9.46
CA GLN A 88 4.40 -13.61 -10.46
C GLN A 88 4.27 -15.01 -9.97
#